data_bc80d08fd87f7eeb057148cc4782b455
#
_entry.id   bc80d08fd87f7eeb057148cc4782b455
#
_cell.length_a   1.000
_cell.length_b   1.000
_cell.length_c   1.000
_cell.angle_alpha   90.00
_cell.angle_beta   90.00
_cell.angle_gamma   90.00
#
_symmetry.space_group_name_H-M   'P 1'
#
loop_
_entity.id
_entity.type
_entity.pdbx_description
1 polymer ?
#
loop_
_entity_poly.entity_id
_entity_poly.type
_entity_poly.pdbx_seq_one_letter_code
_entity_poly.pdbx_strand_id
1 'polypeptide(L)'
;MITEIKNDDYLFTDVNNCDLKKNLYCLNCGKKGHIIKKCKEPQTSYGIICFKITGDWKIYQTILQIKYYKTNYNTHLNNINLYWFNNKNKDIKNDINEYIDKIKKDIKILLIRRQHSIGYIEFIRGRYDINNEETIINLLEQMTYEERLFIINNNFNTVWEGLWKNTSRCKLYEKEFVKSYEKFNYIKINYMHILTTIKSKFDIPEWGFPKGRRNYMEKDFECAKREFMEESGLSEQEFLILYRIYPINEIFYGTNHIKYKHVYFFSASCCERELKINENDNQIQEIGDIGWFNYDEIINRIRPYHIERKQIVEDLIYFLAFNIKYYQENNILKTLKL
;
A
#
# COMPACT_ATOMS: atom_id res chain seq x y z
N MET A 1 19.69 21.28 20.08
CA MET A 1 18.91 22.27 19.31
C MET A 1 18.98 21.85 17.84
N ILE A 2 18.03 21.03 17.41
CA ILE A 2 17.89 20.64 16.00
C ILE A 2 16.73 21.45 15.47
N THR A 3 17.03 22.41 14.62
CA THR A 3 16.07 23.30 13.99
C THR A 3 15.21 22.52 13.00
N GLU A 4 13.91 22.49 13.26
CA GLU A 4 12.88 22.04 12.34
C GLU A 4 12.97 22.85 11.04
N ILE A 5 13.22 22.18 9.92
CA ILE A 5 13.11 22.76 8.59
C ILE A 5 11.63 22.78 8.22
N LYS A 6 11.00 23.91 8.34
CA LYS A 6 9.64 24.19 7.85
C LYS A 6 9.60 23.93 6.34
N ASN A 7 8.63 23.13 5.90
CA ASN A 7 8.22 23.05 4.49
C ASN A 7 7.50 24.34 4.08
N ASP A 8 8.25 25.41 3.88
CA ASP A 8 7.72 26.64 3.31
C ASP A 8 7.64 26.51 1.79
N ASP A 9 6.45 26.82 1.27
CA ASP A 9 6.23 27.10 -0.14
C ASP A 9 7.20 28.20 -0.60
N TYR A 10 8.27 27.82 -1.25
CA TYR A 10 9.12 28.79 -1.95
C TYR A 10 8.34 29.38 -3.13
N LEU A 11 7.83 30.57 -2.92
CA LEU A 11 7.53 31.52 -3.98
C LEU A 11 8.86 31.87 -4.67
N PHE A 12 9.17 31.17 -5.75
CA PHE A 12 10.27 31.55 -6.63
C PHE A 12 9.77 32.63 -7.58
N THR A 13 10.15 33.89 -7.27
CA THR A 13 10.28 34.92 -8.28
C THR A 13 11.35 34.51 -9.29
N ASP A 14 11.12 34.79 -10.56
CA ASP A 14 12.00 34.50 -11.68
C ASP A 14 13.45 34.97 -11.40
N VAL A 15 14.32 34.05 -11.06
CA VAL A 15 15.75 34.18 -11.13
C VAL A 15 16.26 33.09 -12.02
N ASN A 16 16.84 33.44 -13.18
CA ASN A 16 17.57 32.58 -14.08
C ASN A 16 18.74 31.94 -13.34
N ASN A 17 18.54 30.74 -12.83
CA ASN A 17 19.61 30.00 -12.18
C ASN A 17 19.57 28.52 -12.62
N CYS A 18 20.35 28.18 -13.64
CA CYS A 18 20.46 26.85 -14.20
C CYS A 18 21.00 25.82 -13.19
N ASP A 19 21.73 26.28 -12.16
CA ASP A 19 22.33 25.42 -11.15
C ASP A 19 21.38 25.05 -10.01
N LEU A 20 20.39 25.89 -9.70
CA LEU A 20 19.35 25.54 -8.72
C LEU A 20 18.46 24.40 -9.21
N LYS A 21 18.21 24.28 -10.52
CA LYS A 21 17.41 23.19 -11.08
C LYS A 21 18.09 21.82 -10.95
N LYS A 22 19.42 21.76 -10.96
CA LYS A 22 20.18 20.49 -10.84
C LYS A 22 20.07 19.84 -9.46
N ASN A 23 19.77 20.64 -8.42
CA ASN A 23 19.66 20.16 -7.04
C ASN A 23 18.23 19.82 -6.60
N LEU A 24 17.22 20.09 -7.45
CA LEU A 24 15.84 19.71 -7.14
C LEU A 24 15.70 18.19 -7.10
N TYR A 25 15.13 17.68 -6.00
CA TYR A 25 14.88 16.25 -5.80
C TYR A 25 13.37 15.98 -5.86
N CYS A 26 12.99 15.02 -6.68
CA CYS A 26 11.59 14.63 -6.81
C CYS A 26 11.20 13.59 -5.75
N LEU A 27 10.33 13.95 -4.83
CA LEU A 27 9.80 13.04 -3.80
C LEU A 27 9.07 11.82 -4.39
N ASN A 28 8.54 11.93 -5.62
CA ASN A 28 7.84 10.83 -6.25
C ASN A 28 8.79 9.76 -6.81
N CYS A 29 9.68 10.16 -7.72
CA CYS A 29 10.53 9.20 -8.44
C CYS A 29 11.98 9.11 -7.92
N GLY A 30 12.37 9.95 -6.96
CA GLY A 30 13.73 9.95 -6.41
C GLY A 30 14.82 10.53 -7.33
N LYS A 31 14.45 11.05 -8.52
CA LYS A 31 15.41 11.62 -9.48
C LYS A 31 15.62 13.11 -9.21
N LYS A 32 16.83 13.59 -9.54
CA LYS A 32 17.13 15.02 -9.52
C LYS A 32 16.60 15.73 -10.76
N GLY A 33 16.49 17.06 -10.70
CA GLY A 33 16.18 17.93 -11.85
C GLY A 33 14.71 18.37 -11.95
N HIS A 34 13.81 17.86 -11.11
CA HIS A 34 12.41 18.30 -11.08
C HIS A 34 11.77 18.07 -9.71
N ILE A 35 10.64 18.73 -9.47
CA ILE A 35 9.78 18.54 -8.29
C ILE A 35 8.60 17.60 -8.60
N ILE A 36 7.90 17.14 -7.57
CA ILE A 36 6.77 16.20 -7.69
C ILE A 36 5.69 16.68 -8.67
N LYS A 37 5.37 17.99 -8.69
CA LYS A 37 4.36 18.59 -9.60
C LYS A 37 4.73 18.48 -11.08
N LYS A 38 6.02 18.30 -11.42
CA LYS A 38 6.54 18.12 -12.79
C LYS A 38 6.97 16.69 -13.09
N CYS A 39 6.70 15.78 -12.19
CA CYS A 39 7.04 14.38 -12.37
C CYS A 39 6.13 13.72 -13.41
N LYS A 40 6.73 13.02 -14.37
CA LYS A 40 6.03 12.26 -15.41
C LYS A 40 5.78 10.79 -15.02
N GLU A 41 6.46 10.32 -13.98
CA GLU A 41 6.27 8.96 -13.47
C GLU A 41 4.93 8.86 -12.73
N PRO A 42 4.29 7.68 -12.70
CA PRO A 42 3.12 7.44 -11.87
C PRO A 42 3.34 7.84 -10.42
N GLN A 43 2.29 8.21 -9.70
CA GLN A 43 2.41 8.45 -8.26
C GLN A 43 2.81 7.16 -7.56
N THR A 44 4.02 7.13 -7.03
CA THR A 44 4.63 5.90 -6.52
C THR A 44 4.59 5.84 -5.00
N SER A 45 4.20 4.67 -4.49
CA SER A 45 4.30 4.27 -3.08
C SER A 45 5.10 2.98 -2.96
N TYR A 46 5.72 2.78 -1.82
CA TYR A 46 6.56 1.63 -1.52
C TYR A 46 6.04 0.93 -0.28
N GLY A 47 6.00 -0.39 -0.29
CA GLY A 47 5.49 -1.19 0.81
C GLY A 47 6.11 -2.58 0.90
N ILE A 48 5.67 -3.34 1.88
CA ILE A 48 6.09 -4.72 2.10
C ILE A 48 4.86 -5.60 2.18
N ILE A 49 4.86 -6.68 1.40
CA ILE A 49 3.93 -7.80 1.57
C ILE A 49 4.60 -8.78 2.53
N CYS A 50 4.07 -8.82 3.75
CA CYS A 50 4.56 -9.71 4.79
C CYS A 50 3.64 -10.91 4.94
N PHE A 51 4.19 -12.10 4.94
CA PHE A 51 3.43 -13.31 5.19
C PHE A 51 3.92 -14.06 6.43
N LYS A 52 2.99 -14.72 7.10
CA LYS A 52 3.24 -15.58 8.25
C LYS A 52 2.96 -17.02 7.85
N ILE A 53 3.89 -17.92 8.20
CA ILE A 53 3.73 -19.37 7.97
C ILE A 53 3.04 -19.95 9.18
N THR A 54 1.88 -20.60 8.97
CA THR A 54 1.09 -21.25 10.00
C THR A 54 1.15 -22.79 9.90
N GLY A 55 1.70 -23.30 8.78
CA GLY A 55 1.90 -24.72 8.54
C GLY A 55 3.30 -25.20 8.92
N ASP A 56 3.72 -26.33 8.33
CA ASP A 56 5.03 -26.92 8.59
C ASP A 56 6.17 -26.00 8.10
N TRP A 57 6.83 -25.36 9.05
CA TRP A 57 7.93 -24.44 8.82
C TRP A 57 9.06 -25.02 7.96
N LYS A 58 9.34 -26.33 8.07
CA LYS A 58 10.45 -26.98 7.34
C LYS A 58 10.29 -26.86 5.83
N ILE A 59 9.06 -26.87 5.33
CA ILE A 59 8.76 -26.74 3.89
C ILE A 59 9.16 -25.34 3.40
N TYR A 60 8.93 -24.32 4.20
CA TYR A 60 9.17 -22.93 3.84
C TYR A 60 10.58 -22.44 4.18
N GLN A 61 11.32 -23.21 4.98
CA GLN A 61 12.68 -22.85 5.41
C GLN A 61 13.61 -22.56 4.23
N THR A 62 13.43 -23.29 3.13
CA THR A 62 14.22 -23.08 1.89
C THR A 62 14.02 -21.70 1.30
N ILE A 63 12.80 -21.17 1.28
CA ILE A 63 12.48 -19.83 0.77
C ILE A 63 13.14 -18.78 1.66
N LEU A 64 13.17 -19.02 2.97
CA LEU A 64 13.75 -18.10 3.96
C LEU A 64 15.28 -18.20 4.01
N GLN A 65 15.85 -19.40 3.85
CA GLN A 65 17.31 -19.62 3.84
C GLN A 65 18.03 -19.02 2.65
N ILE A 66 17.34 -18.66 1.58
CA ILE A 66 17.90 -17.91 0.44
C ILE A 66 18.75 -16.72 0.89
N LYS A 67 18.53 -16.21 2.10
CA LYS A 67 19.32 -15.12 2.71
C LYS A 67 20.78 -15.50 3.04
N TYR A 68 21.07 -16.76 3.36
CA TYR A 68 22.35 -17.15 3.97
C TYR A 68 23.40 -17.70 3.00
N TYR A 69 23.04 -18.09 1.79
CA TYR A 69 23.99 -18.68 0.83
C TYR A 69 24.52 -17.67 -0.16
N LYS A 70 25.74 -17.18 0.13
CA LYS A 70 26.37 -16.07 -0.61
C LYS A 70 27.04 -16.44 -1.92
N THR A 71 27.26 -17.72 -2.29
CA THR A 71 28.33 -17.97 -3.27
C THR A 71 27.98 -18.68 -4.57
N ASN A 72 27.12 -19.66 -4.70
CA ASN A 72 26.99 -20.38 -5.97
C ASN A 72 25.56 -20.60 -6.50
N TYR A 73 24.55 -20.25 -5.76
CA TYR A 73 23.14 -20.47 -6.16
C TYR A 73 22.48 -19.25 -6.80
N ASN A 74 23.19 -18.12 -6.91
CA ASN A 74 22.65 -16.87 -7.41
C ASN A 74 22.12 -16.96 -8.85
N THR A 75 22.76 -17.74 -9.70
CA THR A 75 22.36 -17.92 -11.10
C THR A 75 21.10 -18.77 -11.23
N HIS A 76 20.97 -19.85 -10.48
CA HIS A 76 19.78 -20.70 -10.52
C HIS A 76 18.53 -20.01 -9.94
N LEU A 77 18.66 -19.32 -8.81
CA LEU A 77 17.54 -18.62 -8.20
C LEU A 77 17.12 -17.39 -9.00
N ASN A 78 18.06 -16.66 -9.58
CA ASN A 78 17.76 -15.58 -10.51
C ASN A 78 17.08 -16.12 -11.77
N ASN A 79 17.48 -17.28 -12.28
CA ASN A 79 16.85 -17.92 -13.42
C ASN A 79 15.43 -18.41 -13.09
N ILE A 80 15.18 -18.91 -11.89
CA ILE A 80 13.85 -19.32 -11.44
C ILE A 80 12.91 -18.12 -11.30
N ASN A 81 13.38 -17.02 -10.70
CA ASN A 81 12.59 -15.80 -10.59
C ASN A 81 12.27 -15.21 -11.97
N LEU A 82 13.24 -15.17 -12.89
CA LEU A 82 13.03 -14.75 -14.27
C LEU A 82 12.10 -15.71 -15.03
N TYR A 83 12.25 -17.02 -14.83
CA TYR A 83 11.40 -18.02 -15.45
C TYR A 83 9.94 -17.88 -14.99
N TRP A 84 9.72 -17.63 -13.71
CA TRP A 84 8.37 -17.46 -13.17
C TRP A 84 7.69 -16.15 -13.65
N PHE A 85 8.40 -15.05 -13.70
CA PHE A 85 7.84 -13.77 -14.19
C PHE A 85 7.60 -13.76 -15.71
N ASN A 86 8.42 -14.46 -16.49
CA ASN A 86 8.33 -14.41 -17.95
C ASN A 86 7.48 -15.53 -18.57
N ASN A 87 7.33 -16.68 -17.90
CA ASN A 87 6.62 -17.85 -18.44
C ASN A 87 5.46 -18.27 -17.52
N LYS A 88 4.36 -17.52 -17.55
CA LYS A 88 3.06 -17.97 -16.99
C LYS A 88 2.46 -19.07 -17.89
N ASN A 89 3.18 -20.18 -18.10
CA ASN A 89 2.70 -21.28 -18.92
C ASN A 89 1.56 -22.01 -18.20
N LYS A 90 0.45 -22.21 -18.92
CA LYS A 90 -0.73 -22.93 -18.42
C LYS A 90 -0.44 -24.36 -17.99
N ASP A 91 0.54 -25.00 -18.63
CA ASP A 91 0.90 -26.39 -18.38
C ASP A 91 1.57 -26.61 -17.00
N ILE A 92 2.30 -25.60 -16.49
CA ILE A 92 2.89 -25.67 -15.14
C ILE A 92 1.82 -25.58 -14.04
N LYS A 93 0.67 -24.95 -14.32
CA LYS A 93 -0.38 -24.76 -13.31
C LYS A 93 -0.97 -26.08 -12.82
N ASN A 94 -1.18 -27.04 -13.72
CA ASN A 94 -1.81 -28.31 -13.35
C ASN A 94 -0.95 -29.16 -12.41
N ASP A 95 0.35 -29.01 -12.53
CA ASP A 95 1.35 -29.82 -11.83
C ASP A 95 1.69 -29.30 -10.42
N ILE A 96 1.22 -28.09 -10.05
CA ILE A 96 1.50 -27.44 -8.75
C ILE A 96 0.23 -27.19 -7.92
N ASN A 97 -0.93 -27.67 -8.36
CA ASN A 97 -2.21 -27.39 -7.68
C ASN A 97 -2.22 -27.85 -6.22
N GLU A 98 -1.66 -29.03 -5.92
CA GLU A 98 -1.57 -29.54 -4.54
C GLU A 98 -0.75 -28.58 -3.65
N TYR A 99 0.34 -28.05 -4.17
CA TYR A 99 1.17 -27.06 -3.47
C TYR A 99 0.44 -25.74 -3.28
N ILE A 100 -0.31 -25.29 -4.29
CA ILE A 100 -1.13 -24.07 -4.22
C ILE A 100 -2.16 -24.19 -3.11
N ASP A 101 -2.92 -25.30 -3.06
CA ASP A 101 -3.95 -25.51 -2.04
C ASP A 101 -3.35 -25.61 -0.64
N LYS A 102 -2.18 -26.21 -0.51
CA LYS A 102 -1.42 -26.25 0.74
C LYS A 102 -1.01 -24.85 1.17
N ILE A 103 -0.41 -24.06 0.27
CA ILE A 103 0.07 -22.71 0.59
C ILE A 103 -1.08 -21.77 0.97
N LYS A 104 -2.22 -21.86 0.28
CA LYS A 104 -3.42 -21.10 0.62
C LYS A 104 -3.87 -21.32 2.07
N LYS A 105 -3.65 -22.51 2.61
CA LYS A 105 -3.97 -22.86 4.02
C LYS A 105 -2.86 -22.48 4.98
N ASP A 106 -1.60 -22.71 4.59
CA ASP A 106 -0.43 -22.58 5.46
C ASP A 106 0.09 -21.15 5.60
N ILE A 107 -0.33 -20.24 4.72
CA ILE A 107 0.17 -18.85 4.71
C ILE A 107 -0.94 -17.88 5.00
N LYS A 108 -0.64 -16.95 5.90
CA LYS A 108 -1.44 -15.74 6.12
C LYS A 108 -0.63 -14.51 5.73
N ILE A 109 -1.27 -13.55 5.07
CA ILE A 109 -0.65 -12.29 4.66
C ILE A 109 -1.20 -11.18 5.54
N LEU A 110 -0.33 -10.25 5.93
CA LEU A 110 -0.69 -9.09 6.72
C LEU A 110 -1.41 -8.07 5.82
N LEU A 111 -2.61 -7.68 6.24
CA LEU A 111 -3.33 -6.54 5.69
C LEU A 111 -3.62 -5.52 6.78
N ILE A 112 -3.71 -4.27 6.35
CA ILE A 112 -4.21 -3.15 7.13
C ILE A 112 -5.52 -2.65 6.52
N ARG A 113 -6.43 -2.18 7.35
CA ARG A 113 -7.64 -1.46 6.93
C ARG A 113 -7.43 0.02 7.18
N ARG A 114 -7.78 0.85 6.21
CA ARG A 114 -7.73 2.30 6.40
C ARG A 114 -8.66 2.75 7.53
N GLN A 115 -8.30 3.83 8.22
CA GLN A 115 -9.20 4.46 9.20
C GLN A 115 -10.43 5.05 8.51
N HIS A 116 -10.22 5.70 7.35
CA HIS A 116 -11.27 6.28 6.52
C HIS A 116 -11.18 5.75 5.09
N SER A 117 -12.32 5.65 4.43
CA SER A 117 -12.37 5.28 3.02
C SER A 117 -11.69 6.34 2.14
N ILE A 118 -11.15 5.91 0.99
CA ILE A 118 -10.55 6.83 0.02
C ILE A 118 -11.60 7.84 -0.46
N GLY A 119 -12.84 7.39 -0.69
CA GLY A 119 -13.93 8.27 -1.06
C GLY A 119 -14.17 9.40 -0.06
N TYR A 120 -14.18 9.08 1.23
CA TYR A 120 -14.34 10.07 2.31
C TYR A 120 -13.18 11.06 2.33
N ILE A 121 -11.93 10.56 2.29
CA ILE A 121 -10.74 11.42 2.34
C ILE A 121 -10.70 12.38 1.14
N GLU A 122 -10.91 11.88 -0.07
CA GLU A 122 -10.86 12.70 -1.30
C GLU A 122 -12.02 13.71 -1.34
N PHE A 123 -13.21 13.33 -0.82
CA PHE A 123 -14.35 14.22 -0.71
C PHE A 123 -14.07 15.38 0.27
N ILE A 124 -13.64 15.08 1.50
CA ILE A 124 -13.35 16.12 2.50
C ILE A 124 -12.23 17.04 2.03
N ARG A 125 -11.24 16.52 1.33
CA ARG A 125 -10.13 17.30 0.76
C ARG A 125 -10.48 18.03 -0.54
N GLY A 126 -11.73 17.99 -0.98
CA GLY A 126 -12.22 18.70 -2.16
C GLY A 126 -11.53 18.28 -3.47
N ARG A 127 -11.05 17.03 -3.56
CA ARG A 127 -10.28 16.52 -4.70
C ARG A 127 -11.19 15.92 -5.77
N TYR A 128 -12.17 16.68 -6.18
CA TYR A 128 -13.12 16.37 -7.24
C TYR A 128 -13.53 17.64 -7.97
N ASP A 129 -14.09 17.48 -9.18
CA ASP A 129 -14.73 18.56 -9.91
C ASP A 129 -16.19 18.66 -9.47
N ILE A 130 -16.60 19.84 -8.97
CA ILE A 130 -17.98 20.11 -8.53
C ILE A 130 -19.00 20.07 -9.71
N ASN A 131 -18.53 20.23 -10.93
CA ASN A 131 -19.36 20.17 -12.13
C ASN A 131 -19.48 18.73 -12.69
N ASN A 132 -18.77 17.78 -12.11
CA ASN A 132 -18.82 16.38 -12.52
C ASN A 132 -19.54 15.54 -11.45
N GLU A 133 -20.87 15.45 -11.62
CA GLU A 133 -21.76 14.71 -10.71
C GLU A 133 -21.37 13.23 -10.58
N GLU A 134 -20.97 12.59 -11.69
CA GLU A 134 -20.56 11.19 -11.69
C GLU A 134 -19.35 10.94 -10.76
N THR A 135 -18.37 11.86 -10.77
CA THR A 135 -17.22 11.78 -9.87
C THR A 135 -17.66 11.90 -8.40
N ILE A 136 -18.60 12.80 -8.11
CA ILE A 136 -19.15 12.98 -6.75
C ILE A 136 -19.88 11.72 -6.31
N ILE A 137 -20.76 11.18 -7.15
CA ILE A 137 -21.48 9.93 -6.90
C ILE A 137 -20.51 8.79 -6.61
N ASN A 138 -19.49 8.62 -7.45
CA ASN A 138 -18.48 7.58 -7.27
C ASN A 138 -17.73 7.68 -5.92
N LEU A 139 -17.42 8.90 -5.46
CA LEU A 139 -16.81 9.09 -4.14
C LEU A 139 -17.77 8.70 -3.01
N LEU A 140 -19.04 9.11 -3.11
CA LEU A 140 -20.06 8.82 -2.11
C LEU A 140 -20.39 7.31 -2.01
N GLU A 141 -20.41 6.60 -3.14
CA GLU A 141 -20.60 5.15 -3.19
C GLU A 141 -19.44 4.37 -2.55
N GLN A 142 -18.21 4.93 -2.58
CA GLN A 142 -17.04 4.34 -1.97
C GLN A 142 -16.96 4.55 -0.45
N MET A 143 -17.67 5.53 0.08
CA MET A 143 -17.76 5.79 1.52
C MET A 143 -18.57 4.72 2.23
N THR A 144 -18.33 4.53 3.52
CA THR A 144 -19.23 3.79 4.39
C THR A 144 -20.50 4.60 4.66
N TYR A 145 -21.52 3.92 5.14
CA TYR A 145 -22.76 4.59 5.54
C TYR A 145 -22.52 5.59 6.68
N GLU A 146 -21.71 5.21 7.67
CA GLU A 146 -21.37 6.03 8.82
C GLU A 146 -20.61 7.29 8.41
N GLU A 147 -19.66 7.19 7.48
CA GLU A 147 -18.92 8.33 6.95
C GLU A 147 -19.85 9.34 6.25
N ARG A 148 -20.82 8.86 5.49
CA ARG A 148 -21.82 9.74 4.85
C ARG A 148 -22.74 10.39 5.88
N LEU A 149 -23.23 9.63 6.87
CA LEU A 149 -24.02 10.21 7.97
C LEU A 149 -23.23 11.27 8.73
N PHE A 150 -21.93 11.05 8.93
CA PHE A 150 -21.07 12.02 9.59
C PHE A 150 -20.98 13.32 8.78
N ILE A 151 -20.83 13.24 7.44
CA ILE A 151 -20.88 14.41 6.55
C ILE A 151 -22.23 15.12 6.63
N ILE A 152 -23.34 14.40 6.58
CA ILE A 152 -24.69 14.96 6.59
C ILE A 152 -24.94 15.73 7.88
N ASN A 153 -24.58 15.17 9.03
CA ASN A 153 -24.93 15.66 10.35
C ASN A 153 -23.96 16.73 10.90
N ASN A 154 -22.80 16.93 10.28
CA ASN A 154 -21.78 17.85 10.80
C ASN A 154 -21.43 18.98 9.82
N ASN A 155 -20.89 20.07 10.35
CA ASN A 155 -20.32 21.12 9.54
C ASN A 155 -18.91 20.73 9.06
N PHE A 156 -18.38 21.52 8.11
CA PHE A 156 -17.07 21.23 7.50
C PHE A 156 -15.93 21.21 8.53
N ASN A 157 -15.92 22.15 9.47
CA ASN A 157 -14.84 22.23 10.46
C ASN A 157 -14.75 20.95 11.29
N THR A 158 -15.88 20.45 11.79
CA THR A 158 -15.95 19.18 12.54
C THR A 158 -15.47 17.99 11.73
N VAL A 159 -15.87 17.93 10.45
CA VAL A 159 -15.48 16.83 9.56
C VAL A 159 -13.98 16.92 9.20
N TRP A 160 -13.48 18.13 8.95
CA TRP A 160 -12.07 18.38 8.67
C TRP A 160 -11.16 18.04 9.86
N GLU A 161 -11.52 18.51 11.06
CA GLU A 161 -10.79 18.20 12.30
C GLU A 161 -10.82 16.72 12.61
N GLY A 162 -11.95 16.05 12.39
CA GLY A 162 -12.11 14.61 12.52
C GLY A 162 -11.17 13.82 11.62
N LEU A 163 -10.95 14.27 10.38
CA LEU A 163 -10.03 13.63 9.43
C LEU A 163 -8.58 13.70 9.92
N TRP A 164 -8.19 14.76 10.60
CA TRP A 164 -6.81 15.00 11.06
C TRP A 164 -6.61 14.70 12.55
N LYS A 165 -7.66 14.32 13.28
CA LYS A 165 -7.64 14.06 14.74
C LYS A 165 -6.87 15.10 15.54
N ASN A 166 -7.12 16.39 15.24
CA ASN A 166 -6.51 17.55 15.90
C ASN A 166 -4.97 17.58 15.88
N THR A 167 -4.33 16.98 14.88
CA THR A 167 -2.87 16.99 14.76
C THR A 167 -2.33 18.25 14.11
N SER A 168 -1.01 18.45 14.23
CA SER A 168 -0.26 19.50 13.50
C SER A 168 -0.44 19.46 11.98
N ARG A 169 -0.90 18.31 11.43
CA ARG A 169 -1.24 18.16 10.01
C ARG A 169 -2.37 19.09 9.56
N CYS A 170 -3.27 19.49 10.46
CA CYS A 170 -4.32 20.45 10.16
C CYS A 170 -3.73 21.78 9.61
N LYS A 171 -2.62 22.25 10.19
CA LYS A 171 -1.90 23.47 9.75
C LYS A 171 -1.19 23.28 8.40
N LEU A 172 -0.69 22.07 8.10
CA LEU A 172 -0.02 21.78 6.83
C LEU A 172 -0.96 21.93 5.60
N TYR A 173 -2.26 21.73 5.80
CA TYR A 173 -3.25 21.73 4.73
C TYR A 173 -4.14 23.00 4.73
N GLU A 174 -3.71 24.07 5.35
CA GLU A 174 -4.47 25.33 5.44
C GLU A 174 -4.87 25.89 4.07
N LYS A 175 -3.99 25.78 3.08
CA LYS A 175 -4.29 26.19 1.70
C LYS A 175 -5.35 25.31 1.01
N GLU A 176 -5.38 24.02 1.37
CA GLU A 176 -6.37 23.06 0.87
C GLU A 176 -7.74 23.30 1.55
N PHE A 177 -7.73 23.73 2.82
CA PHE A 177 -8.90 23.95 3.65
C PHE A 177 -9.93 24.87 2.99
N VAL A 178 -9.52 26.05 2.54
CA VAL A 178 -10.45 27.05 1.98
C VAL A 178 -11.20 26.49 0.77
N LYS A 179 -10.47 25.91 -0.18
CA LYS A 179 -11.06 25.31 -1.39
C LYS A 179 -11.97 24.13 -1.06
N SER A 180 -11.58 23.32 -0.08
CA SER A 180 -12.36 22.17 0.37
C SER A 180 -13.62 22.62 1.08
N TYR A 181 -13.56 23.67 1.91
CA TYR A 181 -14.70 24.28 2.58
C TYR A 181 -15.76 24.77 1.59
N GLU A 182 -15.34 25.50 0.56
CA GLU A 182 -16.24 26.01 -0.48
C GLU A 182 -16.96 24.87 -1.21
N LYS A 183 -16.20 23.84 -1.64
CA LYS A 183 -16.75 22.68 -2.34
C LYS A 183 -17.70 21.86 -1.46
N PHE A 184 -17.32 21.62 -0.22
CA PHE A 184 -18.15 20.87 0.74
C PHE A 184 -19.51 21.55 0.95
N ASN A 185 -19.51 22.86 1.21
CA ASN A 185 -20.75 23.61 1.41
C ASN A 185 -21.59 23.67 0.13
N TYR A 186 -20.97 23.82 -1.04
CA TYR A 186 -21.66 23.76 -2.31
C TYR A 186 -22.40 22.42 -2.48
N ILE A 187 -21.73 21.31 -2.21
CA ILE A 187 -22.34 19.98 -2.30
C ILE A 187 -23.45 19.81 -1.26
N LYS A 188 -23.27 20.26 -0.02
CA LYS A 188 -24.32 20.18 1.00
C LYS A 188 -25.57 20.96 0.61
N ILE A 189 -25.44 22.11 -0.04
CA ILE A 189 -26.58 22.93 -0.45
C ILE A 189 -27.27 22.34 -1.70
N ASN A 190 -26.50 21.97 -2.73
CA ASN A 190 -27.04 21.64 -4.04
C ASN A 190 -27.30 20.15 -4.26
N TYR A 191 -26.59 19.28 -3.52
CA TYR A 191 -26.60 17.82 -3.70
C TYR A 191 -26.99 17.04 -2.44
N MET A 192 -27.70 17.67 -1.49
CA MET A 192 -28.13 16.99 -0.26
C MET A 192 -28.98 15.75 -0.54
N HIS A 193 -29.82 15.80 -1.58
CA HIS A 193 -30.65 14.66 -1.98
C HIS A 193 -29.77 13.46 -2.39
N ILE A 194 -28.66 13.71 -3.11
CA ILE A 194 -27.70 12.65 -3.52
C ILE A 194 -27.01 12.08 -2.27
N LEU A 195 -26.52 12.95 -1.37
CA LEU A 195 -25.89 12.52 -0.11
C LEU A 195 -26.78 11.58 0.73
N THR A 196 -28.09 11.82 0.71
CA THR A 196 -29.08 11.05 1.51
C THR A 196 -29.56 9.78 0.81
N THR A 197 -29.66 9.77 -0.52
CA THR A 197 -30.27 8.66 -1.28
C THR A 197 -29.29 7.63 -1.81
N ILE A 198 -28.04 8.03 -2.07
CA ILE A 198 -27.01 7.09 -2.55
C ILE A 198 -26.76 5.99 -1.50
N LYS A 199 -26.66 4.76 -1.99
CA LYS A 199 -26.26 3.61 -1.16
C LYS A 199 -24.76 3.42 -1.20
N SER A 200 -24.16 3.22 -0.02
CA SER A 200 -22.77 2.78 0.08
C SER A 200 -22.61 1.41 -0.57
N LYS A 201 -21.57 1.22 -1.35
CA LYS A 201 -21.23 -0.09 -1.92
C LYS A 201 -20.45 -0.95 -0.94
N PHE A 202 -19.95 -0.34 0.14
CA PHE A 202 -19.07 -0.99 1.10
C PHE A 202 -19.39 -0.56 2.53
N ASP A 203 -19.38 -1.52 3.44
CA ASP A 203 -19.67 -1.29 4.86
C ASP A 203 -18.45 -0.83 5.66
N ILE A 204 -17.24 -1.10 5.16
CA ILE A 204 -15.97 -0.77 5.82
C ILE A 204 -14.99 -0.12 4.84
N PRO A 205 -14.02 0.69 5.34
CA PRO A 205 -12.92 1.22 4.53
C PRO A 205 -12.05 0.12 3.91
N GLU A 206 -11.20 0.52 2.96
CA GLU A 206 -10.38 -0.40 2.17
C GLU A 206 -9.33 -1.14 2.99
N TRP A 207 -9.22 -2.44 2.71
CA TRP A 207 -8.08 -3.28 3.10
C TRP A 207 -6.99 -3.27 2.02
N GLY A 208 -5.74 -3.32 2.45
CA GLY A 208 -4.59 -3.38 1.54
C GLY A 208 -3.29 -3.70 2.25
N PHE A 209 -2.20 -3.74 1.50
CA PHE A 209 -0.87 -3.92 2.05
C PHE A 209 -0.32 -2.61 2.62
N PRO A 210 0.46 -2.66 3.72
CA PRO A 210 1.17 -1.51 4.26
C PRO A 210 2.08 -0.87 3.21
N LYS A 211 1.95 0.45 3.01
CA LYS A 211 2.73 1.21 2.03
C LYS A 211 2.56 2.71 2.19
N GLY A 212 3.56 3.44 1.84
CA GLY A 212 3.45 4.89 1.80
C GLY A 212 4.42 5.55 0.83
N ARG A 213 4.55 6.87 0.94
CA ARG A 213 5.33 7.69 0.05
C ARG A 213 6.71 7.97 0.62
N ARG A 214 7.64 8.17 -0.30
CA ARG A 214 9.03 8.47 0.01
C ARG A 214 9.15 9.82 0.74
N ASN A 215 10.01 9.85 1.74
CA ASN A 215 10.55 11.06 2.33
C ASN A 215 11.69 11.64 1.48
N TYR A 216 12.15 12.84 1.83
CA TYR A 216 13.24 13.49 1.10
C TYR A 216 14.52 12.63 1.17
N MET A 217 15.11 12.36 0.01
CA MET A 217 16.32 11.53 -0.18
C MET A 217 16.24 10.08 0.32
N GLU A 218 15.07 9.59 0.69
CA GLU A 218 14.86 8.21 1.13
C GLU A 218 14.93 7.24 -0.05
N LYS A 219 15.58 6.09 0.13
CA LYS A 219 15.61 5.02 -0.90
C LYS A 219 14.31 4.22 -0.89
N ASP A 220 14.01 3.55 -2.01
CA ASP A 220 12.77 2.79 -2.22
C ASP A 220 12.51 1.76 -1.12
N PHE A 221 13.54 0.97 -0.81
CA PHE A 221 13.46 -0.06 0.22
C PHE A 221 13.36 0.52 1.64
N GLU A 222 14.08 1.59 1.94
CA GLU A 222 14.02 2.29 3.23
C GLU A 222 12.62 2.87 3.47
N CYS A 223 12.03 3.46 2.43
CA CYS A 223 10.63 3.90 2.46
C CYS A 223 9.67 2.75 2.74
N ALA A 224 9.79 1.65 1.98
CA ALA A 224 8.93 0.49 2.16
C ALA A 224 9.02 -0.09 3.59
N LYS A 225 10.24 -0.17 4.13
CA LYS A 225 10.48 -0.68 5.50
C LYS A 225 9.91 0.24 6.56
N ARG A 226 10.14 1.55 6.45
CA ARG A 226 9.61 2.55 7.38
C ARG A 226 8.08 2.52 7.41
N GLU A 227 7.44 2.64 6.24
CA GLU A 227 5.98 2.63 6.12
C GLU A 227 5.36 1.32 6.63
N PHE A 228 6.02 0.19 6.34
CA PHE A 228 5.58 -1.11 6.87
C PHE A 228 5.62 -1.15 8.40
N MET A 229 6.69 -0.66 9.01
CA MET A 229 6.81 -0.63 10.47
C MET A 229 5.82 0.36 11.10
N GLU A 230 5.63 1.54 10.50
CA GLU A 230 4.69 2.55 10.96
C GLU A 230 3.24 2.05 10.89
N GLU A 231 2.82 1.45 9.77
CA GLU A 231 1.45 1.01 9.56
C GLU A 231 1.14 -0.34 10.22
N SER A 232 2.11 -1.27 10.33
CA SER A 232 1.89 -2.59 10.96
C SER A 232 2.17 -2.63 12.45
N GLY A 233 2.96 -1.70 12.98
CA GLY A 233 3.45 -1.73 14.34
C GLY A 233 4.42 -2.88 14.63
N LEU A 234 4.93 -3.57 13.60
CA LEU A 234 5.96 -4.59 13.74
C LEU A 234 7.33 -3.93 13.80
N SER A 235 8.15 -4.40 14.75
CA SER A 235 9.56 -4.03 14.87
C SER A 235 10.42 -4.77 13.84
N GLU A 236 11.64 -4.28 13.60
CA GLU A 236 12.57 -4.87 12.63
C GLU A 236 12.93 -6.33 12.95
N GLN A 237 12.87 -6.73 14.22
CA GLN A 237 13.18 -8.07 14.68
C GLN A 237 12.03 -9.07 14.44
N GLU A 238 10.81 -8.57 14.15
CA GLU A 238 9.62 -9.41 14.00
C GLU A 238 9.36 -9.86 12.57
N PHE A 239 10.22 -9.48 11.62
CA PHE A 239 10.12 -9.93 10.22
C PHE A 239 11.48 -10.06 9.54
N LEU A 240 11.56 -10.94 8.57
CA LEU A 240 12.75 -11.21 7.76
C LEU A 240 12.50 -10.75 6.32
N ILE A 241 13.36 -9.87 5.81
CA ILE A 241 13.27 -9.41 4.42
C ILE A 241 13.78 -10.50 3.47
N LEU A 242 13.02 -10.76 2.41
CA LEU A 242 13.34 -11.72 1.37
C LEU A 242 14.02 -11.00 0.19
N TYR A 243 15.28 -10.61 0.37
CA TYR A 243 16.04 -9.78 -0.58
C TYR A 243 16.20 -10.37 -1.98
N ARG A 244 16.01 -11.68 -2.13
CA ARG A 244 16.16 -12.37 -3.43
C ARG A 244 14.87 -12.45 -4.23
N ILE A 245 13.76 -12.04 -3.65
CA ILE A 245 12.51 -11.90 -4.38
C ILE A 245 12.46 -10.48 -4.92
N TYR A 246 12.35 -10.36 -6.26
CA TYR A 246 12.20 -9.04 -6.88
C TYR A 246 10.90 -8.38 -6.44
N PRO A 247 10.93 -7.05 -6.22
CA PRO A 247 9.71 -6.31 -5.91
C PRO A 247 8.68 -6.45 -7.03
N ILE A 248 7.41 -6.59 -6.64
CA ILE A 248 6.29 -6.63 -7.58
C ILE A 248 5.62 -5.26 -7.66
N ASN A 249 5.08 -4.94 -8.83
CA ASN A 249 4.43 -3.66 -9.08
C ASN A 249 2.91 -3.84 -9.24
N GLU A 250 2.13 -3.05 -8.51
CA GLU A 250 0.71 -2.80 -8.71
C GLU A 250 0.57 -1.48 -9.48
N ILE A 251 0.00 -1.50 -10.69
CA ILE A 251 -0.17 -0.29 -11.51
C ILE A 251 -1.64 -0.18 -11.88
N PHE A 252 -2.26 0.94 -11.50
CA PHE A 252 -3.68 1.17 -11.76
C PHE A 252 -3.98 2.68 -11.92
N TYR A 253 -5.19 2.98 -12.37
CA TYR A 253 -5.72 4.34 -12.39
C TYR A 253 -6.68 4.54 -11.22
N GLY A 254 -6.50 5.60 -10.46
CA GLY A 254 -7.45 6.01 -9.43
C GLY A 254 -8.72 6.61 -10.03
N THR A 255 -9.74 6.81 -9.22
CA THR A 255 -11.00 7.48 -9.60
C THR A 255 -10.79 8.93 -10.05
N ASN A 256 -9.67 9.53 -9.66
CA ASN A 256 -9.20 10.86 -10.09
C ASN A 256 -8.39 10.84 -11.40
N HIS A 257 -8.42 9.74 -12.15
CA HIS A 257 -7.68 9.50 -13.39
C HIS A 257 -6.14 9.60 -13.27
N ILE A 258 -5.61 9.66 -12.06
CA ILE A 258 -4.17 9.65 -11.83
C ILE A 258 -3.66 8.20 -11.87
N LYS A 259 -2.56 8.00 -12.59
CA LYS A 259 -1.86 6.72 -12.62
C LYS A 259 -1.04 6.53 -11.35
N TYR A 260 -1.28 5.43 -10.65
CA TYR A 260 -0.57 5.03 -9.44
C TYR A 260 0.32 3.82 -9.71
N LYS A 261 1.41 3.75 -8.98
CA LYS A 261 2.31 2.59 -8.95
C LYS A 261 2.65 2.28 -7.50
N HIS A 262 2.35 1.08 -7.06
CA HIS A 262 2.82 0.58 -5.76
C HIS A 262 3.89 -0.47 -6.01
N VAL A 263 5.02 -0.34 -5.32
CA VAL A 263 6.15 -1.27 -5.38
C VAL A 263 6.21 -2.01 -4.06
N TYR A 264 6.03 -3.33 -4.09
CA TYR A 264 6.04 -4.15 -2.90
C TYR A 264 7.26 -5.06 -2.84
N PHE A 265 8.01 -4.95 -1.76
CA PHE A 265 9.02 -5.91 -1.35
C PHE A 265 8.35 -7.03 -0.55
N PHE A 266 9.08 -8.11 -0.29
CA PHE A 266 8.54 -9.26 0.42
C PHE A 266 9.27 -9.52 1.73
N SER A 267 8.51 -9.95 2.73
CA SER A 267 9.05 -10.39 4.01
C SER A 267 8.26 -11.57 4.58
N ALA A 268 8.91 -12.32 5.45
CA ALA A 268 8.27 -13.34 6.28
C ALA A 268 8.26 -12.90 7.73
N SER A 269 7.13 -13.02 8.40
CA SER A 269 7.00 -12.70 9.82
C SER A 269 7.50 -13.84 10.70
N CYS A 270 8.26 -13.46 11.73
CA CYS A 270 8.59 -14.29 12.86
C CYS A 270 7.85 -13.83 14.14
N CYS A 271 6.87 -12.95 14.00
CA CYS A 271 6.08 -12.43 15.11
C CYS A 271 5.04 -13.45 15.59
N GLU A 272 5.07 -13.79 16.87
CA GLU A 272 4.11 -14.70 17.49
C GLU A 272 2.98 -13.96 18.21
N ARG A 273 3.18 -12.69 18.56
CA ARG A 273 2.17 -11.89 19.24
C ARG A 273 0.96 -11.58 18.36
N GLU A 274 -0.15 -11.34 18.98
CA GLU A 274 -1.32 -10.78 18.33
C GLU A 274 -1.03 -9.35 17.84
N LEU A 275 -1.48 -9.03 16.62
CA LEU A 275 -1.38 -7.68 16.09
C LEU A 275 -2.44 -6.79 16.74
N LYS A 276 -2.02 -5.63 17.21
CA LYS A 276 -2.91 -4.58 17.74
C LYS A 276 -2.44 -3.25 17.20
N ILE A 277 -3.40 -2.37 16.96
CA ILE A 277 -3.10 -0.98 16.63
C ILE A 277 -2.46 -0.36 17.86
N ASN A 278 -1.23 0.13 17.72
CA ASN A 278 -0.56 0.85 18.77
C ASN A 278 -1.20 2.24 18.94
N GLU A 279 -1.23 2.73 20.17
CA GLU A 279 -1.77 4.07 20.48
C GLU A 279 -0.82 5.21 20.04
N ASN A 280 0.11 4.96 19.11
CA ASN A 280 0.92 6.03 18.56
C ASN A 280 0.12 6.83 17.51
N ASP A 281 0.31 8.14 17.52
CA ASP A 281 -0.50 9.10 16.77
C ASP A 281 -0.56 8.84 15.26
N ASN A 282 0.51 8.31 14.66
CA ASN A 282 0.55 8.08 13.22
C ASN A 282 -0.28 6.87 12.80
N GLN A 283 -0.19 5.76 13.52
CA GLN A 283 -0.93 4.54 13.19
C GLN A 283 -2.44 4.73 13.38
N ILE A 284 -2.86 5.31 14.52
CA ILE A 284 -4.29 5.56 14.82
C ILE A 284 -4.97 6.44 13.78
N GLN A 285 -4.24 7.39 13.17
CA GLN A 285 -4.81 8.30 12.18
C GLN A 285 -5.08 7.64 10.84
N GLU A 286 -4.25 6.69 10.44
CA GLU A 286 -4.28 6.13 9.10
C GLU A 286 -4.87 4.72 9.07
N ILE A 287 -4.72 3.97 10.18
CA ILE A 287 -5.09 2.55 10.26
C ILE A 287 -6.27 2.35 11.21
N GLY A 288 -7.33 1.77 10.69
CA GLY A 288 -8.55 1.43 11.44
C GLY A 288 -8.56 -0.02 11.93
N ASP A 289 -7.77 -0.90 11.32
CA ASP A 289 -7.67 -2.30 11.73
C ASP A 289 -6.44 -2.97 11.09
N ILE A 290 -5.96 -4.09 11.65
CA ILE A 290 -4.82 -4.86 11.16
C ILE A 290 -5.00 -6.35 11.46
N GLY A 291 -4.59 -7.21 10.54
CA GLY A 291 -4.68 -8.65 10.78
C GLY A 291 -3.92 -9.52 9.78
N TRP A 292 -3.84 -10.80 10.16
CA TRP A 292 -3.30 -11.88 9.32
C TRP A 292 -4.44 -12.65 8.68
N PHE A 293 -4.47 -12.70 7.36
CA PHE A 293 -5.57 -13.29 6.58
C PHE A 293 -5.06 -14.36 5.63
N ASN A 294 -5.81 -15.45 5.48
CA ASN A 294 -5.57 -16.46 4.47
C ASN A 294 -6.02 -15.97 3.09
N TYR A 295 -5.77 -16.77 2.05
CA TYR A 295 -6.06 -16.41 0.67
C TYR A 295 -7.53 -15.99 0.46
N ASP A 296 -8.49 -16.82 0.91
CA ASP A 296 -9.91 -16.57 0.67
C ASP A 296 -10.39 -15.32 1.43
N GLU A 297 -9.92 -15.14 2.65
CA GLU A 297 -10.18 -13.95 3.44
C GLU A 297 -9.66 -12.68 2.78
N ILE A 298 -8.47 -12.72 2.16
CA ILE A 298 -7.85 -11.60 1.45
C ILE A 298 -8.66 -11.23 0.21
N ILE A 299 -9.01 -12.23 -0.62
CA ILE A 299 -9.76 -12.01 -1.87
C ILE A 299 -11.12 -11.40 -1.60
N ASN A 300 -11.77 -11.74 -0.47
CA ASN A 300 -13.04 -11.18 -0.05
C ASN A 300 -12.91 -9.77 0.57
N ARG A 301 -11.80 -9.46 1.25
CA ARG A 301 -11.56 -8.15 1.87
C ARG A 301 -11.10 -7.08 0.90
N ILE A 302 -10.28 -7.45 -0.08
CA ILE A 302 -9.83 -6.53 -1.13
C ILE A 302 -11.03 -6.19 -2.02
N ARG A 303 -11.30 -4.90 -2.17
CA ARG A 303 -12.43 -4.42 -2.97
C ARG A 303 -12.38 -4.97 -4.41
N PRO A 304 -13.54 -5.28 -5.02
CA PRO A 304 -13.61 -5.98 -6.32
C PRO A 304 -12.84 -5.28 -7.44
N TYR A 305 -12.77 -3.96 -7.44
CA TYR A 305 -12.10 -3.18 -8.47
C TYR A 305 -10.56 -3.16 -8.37
N HIS A 306 -9.98 -3.66 -7.26
CA HIS A 306 -8.52 -3.80 -7.12
C HIS A 306 -8.04 -5.15 -7.68
N ILE A 307 -8.25 -5.37 -8.98
CA ILE A 307 -7.93 -6.63 -9.66
C ILE A 307 -6.42 -6.89 -9.60
N GLU A 308 -5.60 -5.87 -9.83
CA GLU A 308 -4.14 -5.97 -9.80
C GLU A 308 -3.63 -6.42 -8.42
N ARG A 309 -4.26 -5.95 -7.35
CA ARG A 309 -3.89 -6.33 -5.97
C ARG A 309 -4.24 -7.78 -5.67
N LYS A 310 -5.38 -8.27 -6.14
CA LYS A 310 -5.77 -9.68 -6.04
C LYS A 310 -4.81 -10.56 -6.84
N GLN A 311 -4.43 -10.12 -8.04
CA GLN A 311 -3.47 -10.83 -8.89
C GLN A 311 -2.10 -10.95 -8.20
N ILE A 312 -1.64 -9.94 -7.46
CA ILE A 312 -0.39 -10.00 -6.68
C ILE A 312 -0.44 -11.10 -5.62
N VAL A 313 -1.58 -11.29 -4.95
CA VAL A 313 -1.74 -12.38 -3.97
C VAL A 313 -1.66 -13.73 -4.66
N GLU A 314 -2.35 -13.89 -5.79
CA GLU A 314 -2.26 -15.12 -6.59
C GLU A 314 -0.83 -15.37 -7.05
N ASP A 315 -0.19 -14.34 -7.59
CA ASP A 315 1.19 -14.42 -8.07
C ASP A 315 2.15 -14.85 -6.96
N LEU A 316 1.99 -14.35 -5.73
CA LEU A 316 2.80 -14.78 -4.58
C LEU A 316 2.56 -16.26 -4.25
N ILE A 317 1.31 -16.71 -4.22
CA ILE A 317 0.96 -18.12 -3.96
C ILE A 317 1.60 -19.03 -5.01
N TYR A 318 1.48 -18.68 -6.29
CA TYR A 318 2.12 -19.44 -7.39
C TYR A 318 3.64 -19.46 -7.28
N PHE A 319 4.25 -18.32 -6.97
CA PHE A 319 5.69 -18.21 -6.78
C PHE A 319 6.17 -19.16 -5.67
N LEU A 320 5.50 -19.17 -4.54
CA LEU A 320 5.84 -20.02 -3.41
C LEU A 320 5.65 -21.52 -3.76
N ALA A 321 4.54 -21.88 -4.42
CA ALA A 321 4.23 -23.24 -4.83
C ALA A 321 5.28 -23.77 -5.80
N PHE A 322 5.63 -22.99 -6.81
CA PHE A 322 6.65 -23.37 -7.79
C PHE A 322 8.02 -23.59 -7.14
N ASN A 323 8.43 -22.70 -6.25
CA ASN A 323 9.72 -22.83 -5.57
C ASN A 323 9.75 -24.07 -4.66
N ILE A 324 8.70 -24.32 -3.89
CA ILE A 324 8.64 -25.52 -3.01
C ILE A 324 8.76 -26.79 -3.85
N LYS A 325 7.97 -26.92 -4.92
CA LYS A 325 8.03 -28.06 -5.83
C LYS A 325 9.44 -28.24 -6.39
N TYR A 326 10.02 -27.17 -6.96
CA TYR A 326 11.35 -27.21 -7.56
C TYR A 326 12.42 -27.70 -6.58
N TYR A 327 12.40 -27.19 -5.34
CA TYR A 327 13.39 -27.59 -4.34
C TYR A 327 13.19 -29.03 -3.85
N GLN A 328 11.96 -29.52 -3.81
CA GLN A 328 11.65 -30.92 -3.45
C GLN A 328 12.11 -31.88 -4.54
N GLU A 329 11.78 -31.63 -5.79
CA GLU A 329 12.11 -32.50 -6.93
C GLU A 329 13.62 -32.58 -7.19
N ASN A 330 14.34 -31.48 -7.02
CA ASN A 330 15.78 -31.45 -7.22
C ASN A 330 16.60 -31.91 -6.00
N ASN A 331 15.94 -32.43 -4.95
CA ASN A 331 16.58 -32.94 -3.72
C ASN A 331 17.50 -31.88 -3.03
N ILE A 332 17.34 -30.60 -3.34
CA ILE A 332 18.17 -29.51 -2.81
C ILE A 332 18.01 -29.43 -1.29
N LEU A 333 16.83 -29.82 -0.76
CA LEU A 333 16.59 -29.93 0.68
C LEU A 333 17.45 -31.00 1.37
N LYS A 334 17.85 -32.06 0.66
CA LYS A 334 18.70 -33.12 1.23
C LYS A 334 20.18 -32.78 1.27
N THR A 335 20.62 -31.86 0.41
CA THR A 335 22.02 -31.37 0.36
C THR A 335 22.30 -30.25 1.37
N LEU A 336 21.26 -29.58 1.83
CA LEU A 336 21.33 -28.65 2.95
C LEU A 336 21.27 -29.45 4.24
N LYS A 337 22.41 -30.05 4.65
CA LYS A 337 22.54 -30.63 5.99
C LYS A 337 22.26 -29.53 7.00
N LEU A 338 21.14 -29.65 7.69
CA LEU A 338 20.80 -28.93 8.91
C LEU A 338 21.62 -29.46 10.07
#